data_88086b27185b2b11e0a746cf0bebd556
#
_entry.id   88086b27185b2b11e0a746cf0bebd556
#
_cell.length_a   1.000
_cell.length_b   1.000
_cell.length_c   1.000
_cell.angle_alpha   90.00
_cell.angle_beta   90.00
_cell.angle_gamma   90.00
#
_symmetry.space_group_name_H-M   'P 1'
#
loop_
_entity.id
_entity.type
_entity.pdbx_description
1 polymer ?
#
loop_
_entity_poly.entity_id
_entity_poly.type
_entity_poly.pdbx_seq_one_letter_code
_entity_poly.pdbx_strand_id
1 'polypeptide(L)'
;MANETALGEQARPLVVSRIFPAPRDVVFQAWSSVDHVKRWFCPAGYTVPQAKVEFRVGGAFEVCMRSPEGQDYWTKGEFAEIVPNARLVIDMSAVGEKDARLFRAHTVVTFADERGATKMEVTQSYTLFEPLARQMIQGASQGWAQTLDRLDREVARMKESQ
;
A
#
# COMPACT_ATOMS: atom_id res chain seq x y z
N MET A 1 -29.57 9.98 5.66
CA MET A 1 -28.86 11.10 5.07
C MET A 1 -28.37 10.74 3.69
N ALA A 2 -28.79 11.49 2.71
CA ALA A 2 -28.38 11.25 1.35
C ALA A 2 -26.86 11.33 1.20
N ASN A 3 -26.23 12.23 1.95
CA ASN A 3 -24.77 12.38 1.91
C ASN A 3 -24.02 11.14 2.37
N GLU A 4 -24.55 10.46 3.39
CA GLU A 4 -23.91 9.27 3.90
C GLU A 4 -23.97 8.14 2.88
N THR A 5 -25.08 8.02 2.15
CA THR A 5 -25.20 7.05 1.08
C THR A 5 -24.18 7.32 -0.01
N ALA A 6 -24.01 8.60 -0.39
CA ALA A 6 -23.00 8.99 -1.36
C ALA A 6 -21.58 8.75 -0.82
N LEU A 7 -21.38 9.01 0.49
CA LEU A 7 -20.08 8.86 1.11
C LEU A 7 -19.68 7.39 1.30
N GLY A 8 -20.66 6.47 1.33
CA GLY A 8 -20.36 5.05 1.37
C GLY A 8 -20.18 4.42 -0.01
N GLU A 9 -19.99 5.25 -1.01
CA GLU A 9 -19.93 4.82 -2.39
C GLU A 9 -18.73 3.91 -2.65
N GLN A 10 -18.97 2.86 -3.48
CA GLN A 10 -17.92 1.97 -3.94
C GLN A 10 -17.35 2.48 -5.25
N ALA A 11 -16.05 2.35 -5.42
CA ALA A 11 -15.38 2.66 -6.68
C ALA A 11 -14.89 1.37 -7.31
N ARG A 12 -14.60 1.42 -8.63
CA ARG A 12 -14.05 0.28 -9.35
C ARG A 12 -12.74 -0.16 -8.70
N PRO A 13 -12.55 -1.48 -8.44
CA PRO A 13 -11.28 -1.94 -7.88
C PRO A 13 -10.10 -1.66 -8.79
N LEU A 14 -8.96 -1.38 -8.17
CA LEU A 14 -7.70 -1.21 -8.87
C LEU A 14 -6.92 -2.51 -8.78
N VAL A 15 -6.37 -2.96 -9.91
CA VAL A 15 -5.48 -4.13 -9.93
C VAL A 15 -4.19 -3.70 -10.60
N VAL A 16 -3.07 -3.87 -9.89
CA VAL A 16 -1.74 -3.63 -10.45
C VAL A 16 -0.87 -4.84 -10.16
N SER A 17 0.02 -5.17 -11.09
CA SER A 17 0.93 -6.29 -10.88
C SER A 17 2.30 -5.96 -11.44
N ARG A 18 3.31 -6.66 -10.94
CA ARG A 18 4.67 -6.52 -11.42
C ARG A 18 5.45 -7.79 -11.10
N ILE A 19 6.38 -8.12 -11.99
CA ILE A 19 7.31 -9.23 -11.77
C ILE A 19 8.62 -8.65 -11.24
N PHE A 20 9.05 -9.16 -10.08
CA PHE A 20 10.31 -8.76 -9.46
C PHE A 20 11.31 -9.88 -9.62
N PRO A 21 12.58 -9.56 -10.01
CA PRO A 21 13.61 -10.59 -10.20
C PRO A 21 14.20 -11.05 -8.85
N ALA A 22 13.36 -11.60 -8.00
CA ALA A 22 13.73 -12.06 -6.66
C ALA A 22 12.75 -13.13 -6.21
N PRO A 23 13.18 -14.04 -5.30
CA PRO A 23 12.25 -15.05 -4.78
C PRO A 23 11.17 -14.44 -3.92
N ARG A 24 10.07 -15.19 -3.73
CA ARG A 24 8.88 -14.70 -3.00
C ARG A 24 9.19 -14.23 -1.58
N ASP A 25 10.08 -14.91 -0.89
CA ASP A 25 10.39 -14.54 0.49
C ASP A 25 11.03 -13.15 0.56
N VAL A 26 11.85 -12.79 -0.42
CA VAL A 26 12.48 -11.47 -0.45
C VAL A 26 11.43 -10.38 -0.71
N VAL A 27 10.58 -10.58 -1.72
CA VAL A 27 9.54 -9.61 -2.06
C VAL A 27 8.54 -9.46 -0.90
N PHE A 28 8.18 -10.58 -0.29
CA PHE A 28 7.28 -10.59 0.85
C PHE A 28 7.87 -9.84 2.05
N GLN A 29 9.16 -10.04 2.32
CA GLN A 29 9.84 -9.36 3.44
C GLN A 29 9.82 -7.85 3.31
N ALA A 30 9.76 -7.33 2.09
CA ALA A 30 9.73 -5.88 1.88
C ALA A 30 8.51 -5.22 2.51
N TRP A 31 7.46 -5.99 2.80
CA TRP A 31 6.24 -5.50 3.45
C TRP A 31 6.29 -5.67 4.96
N SER A 32 7.29 -6.36 5.51
CA SER A 32 7.22 -6.88 6.87
C SER A 32 7.85 -6.00 7.94
N SER A 33 8.57 -4.96 7.56
CA SER A 33 9.24 -4.13 8.55
C SER A 33 9.14 -2.66 8.22
N VAL A 34 9.21 -1.84 9.25
CA VAL A 34 9.15 -0.39 9.09
C VAL A 34 10.31 0.12 8.24
N ASP A 35 11.50 -0.46 8.40
CA ASP A 35 12.68 0.01 7.65
C ASP A 35 12.51 -0.20 6.16
N HIS A 36 11.97 -1.36 5.75
CA HIS A 36 11.72 -1.62 4.34
C HIS A 36 10.59 -0.72 3.81
N VAL A 37 9.45 -0.70 4.50
CA VAL A 37 8.28 0.06 4.06
C VAL A 37 8.60 1.54 3.87
N LYS A 38 9.41 2.11 4.75
CA LYS A 38 9.78 3.52 4.64
C LYS A 38 10.56 3.83 3.36
N ARG A 39 11.23 2.84 2.77
CA ARG A 39 12.02 3.06 1.57
C ARG A 39 11.22 3.02 0.29
N TRP A 40 10.07 2.36 0.29
CA TRP A 40 9.39 2.16 -0.99
C TRP A 40 7.90 2.55 -1.02
N PHE A 41 7.23 2.62 0.13
CA PHE A 41 5.77 2.73 0.13
C PHE A 41 5.31 4.18 -0.07
N CYS A 42 5.66 4.78 -1.19
CA CYS A 42 5.16 6.10 -1.59
C CYS A 42 5.45 6.34 -3.06
N PRO A 43 4.69 7.23 -3.71
CA PRO A 43 4.94 7.54 -5.12
C PRO A 43 6.17 8.41 -5.31
N ALA A 44 6.54 8.65 -6.57
CA ALA A 44 7.71 9.44 -6.92
C ALA A 44 7.61 10.85 -6.35
N GLY A 45 8.73 11.34 -5.84
CA GLY A 45 8.81 12.69 -5.25
C GLY A 45 8.38 12.76 -3.79
N TYR A 46 7.72 11.72 -3.29
CA TYR A 46 7.30 11.66 -1.89
C TYR A 46 8.36 10.99 -1.04
N THR A 47 8.28 11.22 0.28
CA THR A 47 9.10 10.52 1.27
C THR A 47 8.18 9.93 2.34
N VAL A 48 8.73 9.02 3.14
CA VAL A 48 8.01 8.42 4.25
C VAL A 48 8.77 8.75 5.55
N PRO A 49 8.47 9.89 6.19
CA PRO A 49 9.16 10.25 7.42
C PRO A 49 8.80 9.39 8.61
N GLN A 50 7.60 8.82 8.63
CA GLN A 50 7.13 8.00 9.74
C GLN A 50 6.32 6.83 9.23
N ALA A 51 6.47 5.68 9.87
CA ALA A 51 5.67 4.50 9.59
C ALA A 51 5.63 3.61 10.82
N LYS A 52 4.58 2.81 10.93
CA LYS A 52 4.44 1.81 11.99
C LYS A 52 4.00 0.53 11.33
N VAL A 53 4.79 -0.52 11.50
CA VAL A 53 4.50 -1.83 10.92
C VAL A 53 4.64 -2.87 12.02
N GLU A 54 3.52 -3.42 12.45
CA GLU A 54 3.48 -4.52 13.41
C GLU A 54 3.06 -5.76 12.62
N PHE A 55 4.03 -6.55 12.19
CA PHE A 55 3.79 -7.61 11.21
C PHE A 55 3.19 -8.86 11.85
N ARG A 56 1.91 -8.76 12.16
CA ARG A 56 1.09 -9.85 12.68
C ARG A 56 -0.37 -9.54 12.37
N VAL A 57 -1.20 -10.56 12.35
CA VAL A 57 -2.65 -10.34 12.14
C VAL A 57 -3.17 -9.47 13.28
N GLY A 58 -3.89 -8.41 12.91
CA GLY A 58 -4.36 -7.40 13.85
C GLY A 58 -3.33 -6.32 14.15
N GLY A 59 -2.10 -6.47 13.67
CA GLY A 59 -1.05 -5.47 13.91
C GLY A 59 -1.20 -4.27 12.99
N ALA A 60 -0.62 -3.16 13.41
CA ALA A 60 -0.77 -1.89 12.71
C ALA A 60 0.04 -1.84 11.42
N PHE A 61 -0.54 -1.18 10.42
CA PHE A 61 0.14 -0.76 9.21
C PHE A 61 -0.20 0.71 9.00
N GLU A 62 0.73 1.60 9.37
CA GLU A 62 0.51 3.03 9.29
C GLU A 62 1.68 3.68 8.58
N VAL A 63 1.39 4.52 7.59
CA VAL A 63 2.42 5.15 6.77
C VAL A 63 2.07 6.63 6.58
N CYS A 64 3.02 7.49 6.89
CA CYS A 64 2.94 8.90 6.58
C CYS A 64 3.72 9.16 5.30
N MET A 65 3.05 9.65 4.28
CA MET A 65 3.70 10.04 3.03
C MET A 65 3.77 11.55 2.97
N ARG A 66 4.97 12.08 2.77
CA ARG A 66 5.17 13.54 2.68
C ARG A 66 5.41 13.93 1.24
N SER A 67 4.60 14.87 0.75
CA SER A 67 4.72 15.37 -0.62
C SER A 67 5.93 16.27 -0.79
N PRO A 68 6.34 16.56 -2.05
CA PRO A 68 7.42 17.51 -2.30
C PRO A 68 7.16 18.89 -1.69
N GLU A 69 5.89 19.27 -1.53
CA GLU A 69 5.49 20.55 -0.92
C GLU A 69 5.50 20.51 0.60
N GLY A 70 5.79 19.34 1.19
CA GLY A 70 5.84 19.21 2.65
C GLY A 70 4.51 18.86 3.29
N GLN A 71 3.51 18.46 2.50
CA GLN A 71 2.21 18.06 3.02
C GLN A 71 2.23 16.57 3.39
N ASP A 72 1.75 16.26 4.59
CA ASP A 72 1.68 14.88 5.07
C ASP A 72 0.32 14.25 4.77
N TYR A 73 0.36 13.00 4.29
CA TYR A 73 -0.83 12.20 4.03
C TYR A 73 -0.67 10.88 4.78
N TRP A 74 -1.63 10.58 5.64
CA TRP A 74 -1.57 9.37 6.45
C TRP A 74 -2.45 8.26 5.88
N THR A 75 -1.90 7.06 5.86
CA THR A 75 -2.65 5.82 5.63
C THR A 75 -2.55 5.04 6.93
N LYS A 76 -3.68 4.61 7.46
CA LYS A 76 -3.73 3.86 8.71
C LYS A 76 -4.59 2.62 8.56
N GLY A 77 -4.12 1.51 9.08
CA GLY A 77 -4.84 0.27 8.98
C GLY A 77 -4.19 -0.85 9.76
N GLU A 78 -4.57 -2.07 9.39
CA GLU A 78 -4.06 -3.26 10.08
C GLU A 78 -3.96 -4.42 9.11
N PHE A 79 -3.09 -5.38 9.46
CA PHE A 79 -2.98 -6.63 8.71
C PHE A 79 -4.18 -7.52 9.07
N ALA A 80 -5.02 -7.81 8.08
CA ALA A 80 -6.18 -8.66 8.28
C ALA A 80 -5.84 -10.13 8.05
N GLU A 81 -4.85 -10.41 7.19
CA GLU A 81 -4.44 -11.78 6.89
C GLU A 81 -2.98 -11.78 6.48
N ILE A 82 -2.23 -12.78 6.94
CA ILE A 82 -0.82 -12.98 6.56
C ILE A 82 -0.63 -14.46 6.27
N VAL A 83 -0.37 -14.78 4.99
CA VAL A 83 0.03 -16.13 4.59
C VAL A 83 1.47 -16.01 4.10
N PRO A 84 2.44 -16.57 4.83
CA PRO A 84 3.85 -16.35 4.52
C PRO A 84 4.20 -16.62 3.05
N ASN A 85 4.84 -15.65 2.44
CA ASN A 85 5.33 -15.68 1.05
C ASN A 85 4.24 -15.86 0.01
N ALA A 86 2.95 -15.78 0.38
CA ALA A 86 1.86 -16.03 -0.55
C ALA A 86 0.82 -14.91 -0.60
N ARG A 87 0.44 -14.36 0.56
CA ARG A 87 -0.70 -13.43 0.57
C ARG A 87 -0.68 -12.52 1.77
N LEU A 88 -1.00 -11.25 1.55
CA LEU A 88 -1.26 -10.27 2.60
C LEU A 88 -2.61 -9.63 2.33
N VAL A 89 -3.38 -9.42 3.39
CA VAL A 89 -4.56 -8.56 3.31
C VAL A 89 -4.36 -7.45 4.32
N ILE A 90 -4.36 -6.22 3.83
CA ILE A 90 -4.18 -5.04 4.67
C ILE A 90 -5.42 -4.18 4.50
N ASP A 91 -6.15 -3.99 5.58
CA ASP A 91 -7.32 -3.14 5.57
C ASP A 91 -6.87 -1.76 6.01
N MET A 92 -6.75 -0.84 5.05
CA MET A 92 -6.19 0.47 5.31
C MET A 92 -7.14 1.58 4.85
N SER A 93 -6.96 2.76 5.41
CA SER A 93 -7.75 3.93 5.03
C SER A 93 -6.83 5.14 4.91
N ALA A 94 -7.09 5.97 3.92
CA ALA A 94 -6.50 7.29 3.87
C ALA A 94 -7.26 8.16 4.88
N VAL A 95 -6.53 8.86 5.72
CA VAL A 95 -7.13 9.69 6.76
C VAL A 95 -6.69 11.14 6.60
N GLY A 96 -7.59 12.06 6.91
CA GLY A 96 -7.33 13.47 6.91
C GLY A 96 -7.20 14.01 8.32
N GLU A 97 -7.58 15.27 8.49
CA GLU A 97 -7.50 15.93 9.79
C GLU A 97 -8.35 15.19 10.82
N LYS A 98 -7.83 15.12 12.06
CA LYS A 98 -8.51 14.47 13.18
C LYS A 98 -8.84 13.01 12.90
N ASP A 99 -8.01 12.37 12.07
CA ASP A 99 -8.19 10.95 11.69
C ASP A 99 -9.53 10.67 11.00
N ALA A 100 -10.15 11.67 10.40
CA ALA A 100 -11.35 11.47 9.61
C ALA A 100 -11.00 10.63 8.38
N ARG A 101 -11.74 9.54 8.15
CA ARG A 101 -11.47 8.67 7.01
C ARG A 101 -11.93 9.34 5.72
N LEU A 102 -11.04 9.39 4.75
CA LEU A 102 -11.34 9.89 3.42
C LEU A 102 -11.84 8.78 2.52
N PHE A 103 -11.13 7.66 2.52
CA PHE A 103 -11.58 6.43 1.85
C PHE A 103 -10.91 5.24 2.52
N ARG A 104 -11.57 4.09 2.38
CA ARG A 104 -11.03 2.81 2.78
C ARG A 104 -10.45 2.12 1.54
N ALA A 105 -9.30 1.52 1.68
CA ALA A 105 -8.67 0.74 0.62
C ALA A 105 -8.40 -0.66 1.16
N HIS A 106 -9.32 -1.57 0.90
CA HIS A 106 -9.13 -2.98 1.26
C HIS A 106 -8.13 -3.56 0.28
N THR A 107 -6.94 -3.90 0.75
CA THR A 107 -5.80 -4.20 -0.08
C THR A 107 -5.41 -5.66 0.04
N VAL A 108 -5.43 -6.37 -1.08
CA VAL A 108 -5.02 -7.77 -1.16
C VAL A 108 -3.76 -7.84 -2.00
N VAL A 109 -2.70 -8.44 -1.44
CA VAL A 109 -1.42 -8.60 -2.14
C VAL A 109 -1.13 -10.09 -2.24
N THR A 110 -0.89 -10.57 -3.46
CA THR A 110 -0.52 -11.96 -3.67
C THR A 110 0.87 -12.06 -4.28
N PHE A 111 1.56 -13.15 -3.94
CA PHE A 111 2.94 -13.40 -4.38
C PHE A 111 2.98 -14.79 -5.00
N ALA A 112 3.25 -14.84 -6.29
CA ALA A 112 3.30 -16.11 -7.03
C ALA A 112 4.70 -16.32 -7.60
N ASP A 113 5.20 -17.55 -7.52
CA ASP A 113 6.46 -17.89 -8.13
C ASP A 113 6.34 -17.83 -9.65
N GLU A 114 7.32 -17.20 -10.29
CA GLU A 114 7.35 -17.01 -11.73
C GLU A 114 8.74 -17.36 -12.22
N ARG A 115 9.04 -18.66 -12.27
CA ARG A 115 10.35 -19.18 -12.72
C ARG A 115 11.53 -18.59 -11.92
N GLY A 116 11.37 -18.57 -10.59
CA GLY A 116 12.39 -18.02 -9.69
C GLY A 116 12.24 -16.54 -9.40
N ALA A 117 11.49 -15.81 -10.22
CA ALA A 117 11.08 -14.45 -9.96
C ALA A 117 9.72 -14.48 -9.22
N THR A 118 9.20 -13.32 -8.89
CA THR A 118 7.93 -13.22 -8.17
C THR A 118 6.98 -12.32 -8.93
N LYS A 119 5.79 -12.83 -9.24
CA LYS A 119 4.71 -11.98 -9.69
C LYS A 119 3.92 -11.53 -8.47
N MET A 120 3.93 -10.23 -8.21
CA MET A 120 3.17 -9.64 -7.13
C MET A 120 1.97 -8.89 -7.71
N GLU A 121 0.80 -9.14 -7.17
CA GLU A 121 -0.40 -8.46 -7.61
C GLU A 121 -1.06 -7.77 -6.42
N VAL A 122 -1.40 -6.50 -6.60
CA VAL A 122 -2.10 -5.71 -5.59
C VAL A 122 -3.49 -5.41 -6.11
N THR A 123 -4.51 -5.74 -5.33
CA THR A 123 -5.90 -5.41 -5.63
C THR A 123 -6.42 -4.52 -4.51
N GLN A 124 -6.89 -3.32 -4.86
CA GLN A 124 -7.49 -2.43 -3.88
C GLN A 124 -8.96 -2.22 -4.22
N SER A 125 -9.81 -2.46 -3.22
CA SER A 125 -11.24 -2.18 -3.31
C SER A 125 -11.51 -0.96 -2.43
N TYR A 126 -12.15 0.05 -3.01
CA TYR A 126 -12.30 1.35 -2.35
C TYR A 126 -13.71 1.59 -1.87
N THR A 127 -13.83 2.17 -0.67
CA THR A 127 -15.08 2.72 -0.16
C THR A 127 -14.82 4.19 0.13
N LEU A 128 -15.57 5.07 -0.52
CA LEU A 128 -15.34 6.52 -0.44
C LEU A 128 -16.23 7.12 0.61
N PHE A 129 -15.65 7.93 1.49
CA PHE A 129 -16.39 8.59 2.58
C PHE A 129 -16.50 10.09 2.39
N GLU A 130 -15.61 10.69 1.58
CA GLU A 130 -15.58 12.12 1.32
C GLU A 130 -15.51 12.37 -0.18
N PRO A 131 -16.10 13.46 -0.68
CA PRO A 131 -16.04 13.76 -2.13
C PRO A 131 -14.62 13.88 -2.67
N LEU A 132 -13.71 14.40 -1.85
CA LEU A 132 -12.29 14.51 -2.24
C LEU A 132 -11.67 13.16 -2.59
N ALA A 133 -12.18 12.10 -1.98
CA ALA A 133 -11.64 10.75 -2.21
C ALA A 133 -11.70 10.34 -3.69
N ARG A 134 -12.72 10.79 -4.42
CA ARG A 134 -12.79 10.47 -5.86
C ARG A 134 -11.59 10.97 -6.62
N GLN A 135 -11.15 12.18 -6.31
CA GLN A 135 -9.95 12.74 -6.94
C GLN A 135 -8.70 11.99 -6.52
N MET A 136 -8.64 11.62 -5.25
CA MET A 136 -7.46 10.93 -4.72
C MET A 136 -7.26 9.57 -5.40
N ILE A 137 -8.34 8.80 -5.59
CA ILE A 137 -8.21 7.47 -6.20
C ILE A 137 -8.02 7.51 -7.71
N GLN A 138 -8.33 8.64 -8.37
CA GLN A 138 -8.09 8.76 -9.80
C GLN A 138 -6.60 8.64 -10.14
N GLY A 139 -5.74 9.08 -9.25
CA GLY A 139 -4.30 8.98 -9.44
C GLY A 139 -3.68 7.67 -8.93
N ALA A 140 -4.51 6.76 -8.39
CA ALA A 140 -3.98 5.58 -7.70
C ALA A 140 -3.18 4.66 -8.62
N SER A 141 -3.63 4.47 -9.86
CA SER A 141 -2.92 3.61 -10.82
C SER A 141 -1.49 4.11 -11.05
N GLN A 142 -1.35 5.41 -11.35
CA GLN A 142 -0.04 6.01 -11.57
C GLN A 142 0.79 6.00 -10.28
N GLY A 143 0.16 6.31 -9.16
CA GLY A 143 0.83 6.29 -7.87
C GLY A 143 1.38 4.90 -7.55
N TRP A 144 0.60 3.86 -7.80
CA TRP A 144 1.06 2.49 -7.57
C TRP A 144 2.19 2.10 -8.51
N ALA A 145 2.12 2.53 -9.79
CA ALA A 145 3.22 2.24 -10.71
C ALA A 145 4.53 2.83 -10.19
N GLN A 146 4.51 4.06 -9.70
CA GLN A 146 5.69 4.72 -9.13
C GLN A 146 6.14 4.06 -7.83
N THR A 147 5.18 3.66 -7.00
CA THR A 147 5.47 2.96 -5.75
C THR A 147 6.16 1.61 -6.03
N LEU A 148 5.68 0.90 -7.05
CA LEU A 148 6.29 -0.38 -7.43
C LEU A 148 7.69 -0.20 -8.03
N ASP A 149 7.96 0.92 -8.68
CA ASP A 149 9.32 1.24 -9.12
C ASP A 149 10.26 1.35 -7.92
N ARG A 150 9.79 1.95 -6.84
CA ARG A 150 10.59 2.04 -5.61
C ARG A 150 10.75 0.69 -4.95
N LEU A 151 9.70 -0.13 -4.95
CA LEU A 151 9.78 -1.48 -4.41
C LEU A 151 10.80 -2.31 -5.19
N ASP A 152 10.85 -2.14 -6.52
CA ASP A 152 11.82 -2.84 -7.34
C ASP A 152 13.25 -2.50 -6.88
N ARG A 153 13.52 -1.24 -6.60
CA ARG A 153 14.83 -0.81 -6.10
C ARG A 153 15.12 -1.37 -4.71
N GLU A 154 14.12 -1.41 -3.84
CA GLU A 154 14.30 -1.96 -2.50
C GLU A 154 14.55 -3.47 -2.56
N VAL A 155 13.82 -4.19 -3.40
CA VAL A 155 14.03 -5.63 -3.60
C VAL A 155 15.44 -5.88 -4.10
N ALA A 156 15.92 -5.09 -5.07
CA ALA A 156 17.28 -5.23 -5.58
C ALA A 156 18.31 -5.00 -4.47
N ARG A 157 18.10 -3.98 -3.65
CA ARG A 157 18.98 -3.69 -2.52
C ARG A 157 18.99 -4.84 -1.51
N MET A 158 17.83 -5.43 -1.24
CA MET A 158 17.70 -6.55 -0.30
C MET A 158 18.46 -7.78 -0.81
N LYS A 159 18.38 -8.03 -2.11
CA LYS A 159 19.10 -9.16 -2.71
C LYS A 159 20.60 -9.01 -2.56
N GLU A 160 21.12 -7.81 -2.71
CA GLU A 160 22.56 -7.55 -2.57
C GLU A 160 23.04 -7.77 -1.15
N SER A 161 22.14 -7.65 -0.16
CA SER A 161 22.48 -7.82 1.25
C SER A 161 22.46 -9.28 1.71
N GLN A 162 22.02 -10.20 0.86
CA GLN A 162 21.90 -11.62 1.22
C GLN A 162 23.13 -12.47 0.86
#